data_664515a01a06f1a6e910e15824938e18
#
_entry.id   664515a01a06f1a6e910e15824938e18
#
_cell.length_a   1.000
_cell.length_b   1.000
_cell.length_c   1.000
_cell.angle_alpha   90.00
_cell.angle_beta   90.00
_cell.angle_gamma   90.00
#
_symmetry.space_group_name_H-M   'P 1'
#
loop_
_entity.id
_entity.type
_entity.pdbx_description
1 polymer ?
#
loop_
_entity_poly.entity_id
_entity_poly.type
_entity_poly.pdbx_seq_one_letter_code
_entity_poly.pdbx_strand_id
1 'polypeptide(L)'
;MAAYTLDYEEFIEVNGDRQNIRVRAAEKGLPVILFLHGGPGVCDRHNILRDHSDLAEKFTLVCWDQRGSGKSYTPDIRKRVPTVAEYVDDAVFMLEYLTGKFGVRKAVLVGHSWGSIVGVLTAAKRPDLISVYVGEGQFVDGDRNEEESYRFCLEEAKRRGDRKAYAALLKGAPENGAYPDNKSMMTQRDCLSRYGGAIYKGKQGLVKGLLMPLLKTKEYSLGDIIKYAQGATYLTDVMWHDVVAQRLGGIKKLDVPVVITQGRHDYNTPSALAKAWFDALDAPVKKWVWFEESAHSPDVEEPEKWSRVLAEEISAITGA
;
A
#
# COMPACT_ATOMS: atom_id res chain seq x y z
N MET A 1 -12.96 4.63 -25.49
CA MET A 1 -13.02 4.31 -24.08
C MET A 1 -13.77 2.99 -23.98
N ALA A 2 -13.19 1.98 -23.34
CA ALA A 2 -13.91 0.74 -23.09
C ALA A 2 -15.18 1.06 -22.25
N ALA A 3 -16.30 0.47 -22.60
CA ALA A 3 -17.53 0.60 -21.83
C ALA A 3 -17.45 -0.39 -20.67
N TYR A 4 -17.43 0.10 -19.45
CA TYR A 4 -17.47 -0.76 -18.25
C TYR A 4 -18.91 -1.13 -17.91
N THR A 5 -19.16 -2.41 -17.66
CA THR A 5 -20.47 -2.88 -17.17
C THR A 5 -20.65 -2.55 -15.68
N LEU A 6 -19.56 -2.53 -14.93
CA LEU A 6 -19.52 -2.07 -13.55
C LEU A 6 -18.61 -0.83 -13.46
N ASP A 7 -19.16 0.31 -13.09
CA ASP A 7 -18.39 1.53 -12.82
C ASP A 7 -19.18 2.40 -11.83
N TYR A 8 -19.03 2.08 -10.53
CA TYR A 8 -19.81 2.72 -9.47
C TYR A 8 -18.99 2.88 -8.17
N GLU A 9 -19.50 3.73 -7.32
CA GLU A 9 -19.02 3.98 -5.97
C GLU A 9 -20.08 3.56 -4.96
N GLU A 10 -19.65 3.01 -3.83
CA GLU A 10 -20.54 2.52 -2.79
C GLU A 10 -19.98 2.79 -1.40
N PHE A 11 -20.86 3.06 -0.45
CA PHE A 11 -20.53 3.11 0.97
C PHE A 11 -21.08 1.88 1.67
N ILE A 12 -20.23 1.24 2.49
CA ILE A 12 -20.52 -0.01 3.20
C ILE A 12 -20.29 0.24 4.69
N GLU A 13 -21.18 -0.27 5.53
CA GLU A 13 -20.97 -0.33 6.97
C GLU A 13 -20.03 -1.49 7.30
N VAL A 14 -18.80 -1.17 7.66
CA VAL A 14 -17.72 -2.11 7.96
C VAL A 14 -17.37 -1.99 9.44
N ASN A 15 -17.71 -2.99 10.24
CA ASN A 15 -17.39 -3.04 11.68
C ASN A 15 -17.71 -1.71 12.42
N GLY A 16 -18.88 -1.10 12.12
CA GLY A 16 -19.36 0.12 12.76
C GLY A 16 -18.81 1.43 12.18
N ASP A 17 -18.07 1.37 11.08
CA ASP A 17 -17.63 2.56 10.33
C ASP A 17 -18.13 2.51 8.88
N ARG A 18 -18.60 3.64 8.38
CA ARG A 18 -19.04 3.77 7.00
C ARG A 18 -17.84 3.99 6.08
N GLN A 19 -17.53 2.99 5.26
CA GLN A 19 -16.35 2.99 4.40
C GLN A 19 -16.73 2.96 2.91
N ASN A 20 -15.88 3.52 2.07
CA ASN A 20 -16.13 3.73 0.66
C ASN A 20 -15.31 2.79 -0.20
N ILE A 21 -15.96 2.17 -1.19
CA ILE A 21 -15.29 1.43 -2.26
C ILE A 21 -15.61 2.03 -3.63
N ARG A 22 -14.67 1.89 -4.55
CA ARG A 22 -14.83 2.20 -5.96
C ARG A 22 -14.66 0.93 -6.77
N VAL A 23 -15.67 0.56 -7.56
CA VAL A 23 -15.70 -0.68 -8.34
C VAL A 23 -15.65 -0.38 -9.82
N ARG A 24 -14.80 -1.12 -10.57
CA ARG A 24 -14.76 -1.06 -12.03
C ARG A 24 -14.49 -2.42 -12.64
N ALA A 25 -15.27 -2.79 -13.68
CA ALA A 25 -15.07 -3.99 -14.48
C ALA A 25 -15.71 -3.84 -15.87
N ALA A 26 -15.08 -4.39 -16.90
CA ALA A 26 -15.65 -4.43 -18.24
C ALA A 26 -16.89 -5.34 -18.28
N GLU A 27 -16.85 -6.46 -17.56
CA GLU A 27 -17.92 -7.46 -17.54
C GLU A 27 -18.23 -7.89 -16.10
N LYS A 28 -19.44 -8.49 -15.90
CA LYS A 28 -19.78 -9.16 -14.64
C LYS A 28 -19.17 -10.55 -14.57
N GLY A 29 -18.90 -11.03 -13.37
CA GLY A 29 -18.39 -12.38 -13.14
C GLY A 29 -16.88 -12.52 -13.29
N LEU A 30 -16.16 -11.44 -13.53
CA LEU A 30 -14.70 -11.44 -13.53
C LEU A 30 -14.14 -11.65 -12.11
N PRO A 31 -12.95 -12.26 -11.98
CA PRO A 31 -12.28 -12.41 -10.69
C PRO A 31 -12.11 -11.05 -9.98
N VAL A 32 -12.30 -11.04 -8.67
CA VAL A 32 -12.27 -9.81 -7.87
C VAL A 32 -10.86 -9.54 -7.37
N ILE A 33 -10.38 -8.31 -7.52
CA ILE A 33 -9.17 -7.79 -6.87
C ILE A 33 -9.56 -6.72 -5.86
N LEU A 34 -9.20 -6.92 -4.59
CA LEU A 34 -9.28 -5.91 -3.55
C LEU A 34 -7.92 -5.25 -3.35
N PHE A 35 -7.85 -3.93 -3.54
CA PHE A 35 -6.66 -3.11 -3.33
C PHE A 35 -6.66 -2.50 -1.92
N LEU A 36 -5.58 -2.78 -1.17
CA LEU A 36 -5.27 -2.19 0.13
C LEU A 36 -4.19 -1.12 -0.07
N HIS A 37 -4.59 0.14 -0.02
CA HIS A 37 -3.70 1.27 -0.23
C HIS A 37 -2.63 1.43 0.86
N GLY A 38 -1.60 2.23 0.59
CA GLY A 38 -0.52 2.57 1.49
C GLY A 38 -0.88 3.59 2.59
N GLY A 39 0.10 4.03 3.33
CA GLY A 39 -0.04 5.04 4.38
C GLY A 39 0.40 4.58 5.77
N PRO A 40 -0.47 4.54 6.81
CA PRO A 40 -1.96 4.58 6.80
C PRO A 40 -2.56 5.85 6.19
N GLY A 41 -3.69 5.69 5.48
CA GLY A 41 -4.49 6.82 5.01
C GLY A 41 -4.14 7.41 3.64
N VAL A 42 -3.20 6.83 2.90
CA VAL A 42 -2.77 7.31 1.58
C VAL A 42 -3.47 6.51 0.47
N CYS A 43 -4.73 6.87 0.19
CA CYS A 43 -5.54 6.18 -0.83
C CYS A 43 -4.96 6.35 -2.24
N ASP A 44 -4.96 5.28 -3.01
CA ASP A 44 -4.30 5.17 -4.33
C ASP A 44 -5.27 4.95 -5.50
N ARG A 45 -6.60 4.82 -5.26
CA ARG A 45 -7.59 4.49 -6.30
C ARG A 45 -7.49 5.37 -7.55
N HIS A 46 -7.07 6.62 -7.40
CA HIS A 46 -6.93 7.54 -8.52
C HIS A 46 -5.78 7.14 -9.45
N ASN A 47 -4.72 6.52 -8.93
CA ASN A 47 -3.64 5.95 -9.72
C ASN A 47 -4.09 4.62 -10.35
N ILE A 48 -4.65 3.71 -9.54
CA ILE A 48 -5.13 2.40 -10.02
C ILE A 48 -6.12 2.57 -11.18
N LEU A 49 -7.12 3.44 -11.05
CA LEU A 49 -8.16 3.61 -12.06
C LEU A 49 -7.72 4.45 -13.28
N ARG A 50 -6.64 5.22 -13.18
CA ARG A 50 -6.06 5.97 -14.28
C ARG A 50 -5.05 5.13 -15.06
N ASP A 51 -4.08 4.52 -14.37
CA ASP A 51 -2.89 3.93 -14.97
C ASP A 51 -3.04 2.43 -15.23
N HIS A 52 -4.00 1.76 -14.54
CA HIS A 52 -4.23 0.32 -14.61
C HIS A 52 -5.67 -0.02 -15.01
N SER A 53 -6.30 0.86 -15.79
CA SER A 53 -7.67 0.66 -16.26
C SER A 53 -7.84 -0.56 -17.19
N ASP A 54 -6.77 -1.02 -17.81
CA ASP A 54 -6.69 -2.24 -18.61
C ASP A 54 -6.95 -3.52 -17.78
N LEU A 55 -6.58 -3.52 -16.51
CA LEU A 55 -6.89 -4.63 -15.61
C LEU A 55 -8.41 -4.85 -15.45
N ALA A 56 -9.23 -3.81 -15.64
CA ALA A 56 -10.69 -3.92 -15.57
C ALA A 56 -11.30 -4.74 -16.71
N GLU A 57 -10.54 -5.04 -17.77
CA GLU A 57 -10.95 -5.96 -18.83
C GLU A 57 -10.89 -7.43 -18.39
N LYS A 58 -10.08 -7.76 -17.39
CA LYS A 58 -9.86 -9.12 -16.90
C LYS A 58 -10.33 -9.34 -15.46
N PHE A 59 -10.49 -8.28 -14.69
CA PHE A 59 -10.79 -8.34 -13.26
C PHE A 59 -11.85 -7.32 -12.86
N THR A 60 -12.55 -7.63 -11.79
CA THR A 60 -13.36 -6.65 -11.05
C THR A 60 -12.44 -5.92 -10.07
N LEU A 61 -12.07 -4.70 -10.39
CA LEU A 61 -11.20 -3.86 -9.55
C LEU A 61 -12.02 -3.24 -8.42
N VAL A 62 -11.60 -3.44 -7.19
CA VAL A 62 -12.20 -2.85 -6.00
C VAL A 62 -11.13 -2.05 -5.27
N CYS A 63 -11.17 -0.72 -5.44
CA CYS A 63 -10.33 0.20 -4.69
C CYS A 63 -11.07 0.65 -3.43
N TRP A 64 -10.48 0.40 -2.28
CA TRP A 64 -11.10 0.66 -1.00
C TRP A 64 -10.41 1.81 -0.28
N ASP A 65 -11.15 2.87 0.03
CA ASP A 65 -10.72 3.88 0.99
C ASP A 65 -10.92 3.30 2.38
N GLN A 66 -9.84 2.80 2.99
CA GLN A 66 -9.87 2.13 4.29
C GLN A 66 -10.38 3.07 5.40
N ARG A 67 -10.68 2.53 6.57
CA ARG A 67 -11.12 3.25 7.77
C ARG A 67 -10.35 4.58 7.97
N GLY A 68 -11.09 5.69 8.09
CA GLY A 68 -10.51 7.01 8.32
C GLY A 68 -9.72 7.62 7.15
N SER A 69 -9.80 7.03 5.96
CA SER A 69 -9.03 7.45 4.77
C SER A 69 -9.96 7.98 3.67
N GLY A 70 -9.48 8.93 2.87
CA GLY A 70 -10.18 9.39 1.68
C GLY A 70 -11.64 9.75 1.94
N LYS A 71 -12.56 9.15 1.18
CA LYS A 71 -14.01 9.35 1.37
C LYS A 71 -14.57 8.65 2.62
N SER A 72 -13.87 7.67 3.16
CA SER A 72 -14.20 7.01 4.43
C SER A 72 -13.82 7.84 5.67
N TYR A 73 -13.12 8.95 5.48
CA TYR A 73 -12.78 9.83 6.59
C TYR A 73 -14.03 10.51 7.16
N THR A 74 -14.19 10.40 8.48
CA THR A 74 -15.09 11.22 9.28
C THR A 74 -14.33 11.77 10.48
N PRO A 75 -14.68 12.96 11.04
CA PRO A 75 -14.04 13.50 12.22
C PRO A 75 -14.11 12.56 13.45
N ASP A 76 -15.05 11.63 13.46
CA ASP A 76 -15.25 10.68 14.55
C ASP A 76 -14.09 9.71 14.74
N ILE A 77 -13.30 9.47 13.69
CA ILE A 77 -12.05 8.67 13.79
C ILE A 77 -11.10 9.23 14.85
N ARG A 78 -11.15 10.53 15.12
CA ARG A 78 -10.30 11.21 16.12
C ARG A 78 -10.69 10.95 17.57
N LYS A 79 -11.84 10.30 17.80
CA LYS A 79 -12.30 9.96 19.16
C LYS A 79 -11.55 8.76 19.75
N ARG A 80 -10.85 8.00 18.91
CA ARG A 80 -10.05 6.84 19.32
C ARG A 80 -8.88 6.63 18.38
N VAL A 81 -7.86 5.94 18.84
CA VAL A 81 -6.75 5.48 17.98
C VAL A 81 -7.12 4.12 17.41
N PRO A 82 -7.26 3.97 16.08
CA PRO A 82 -7.47 2.66 15.49
C PRO A 82 -6.19 1.83 15.55
N THR A 83 -6.32 0.50 15.53
CA THR A 83 -5.21 -0.44 15.61
C THR A 83 -5.04 -1.21 14.30
N VAL A 84 -3.84 -1.75 14.04
CA VAL A 84 -3.57 -2.64 12.89
C VAL A 84 -4.57 -3.82 12.87
N ALA A 85 -4.91 -4.38 14.02
CA ALA A 85 -5.85 -5.48 14.14
C ALA A 85 -7.26 -5.12 13.60
N GLU A 86 -7.73 -3.90 13.86
CA GLU A 86 -9.03 -3.44 13.33
C GLU A 86 -9.03 -3.33 11.81
N TYR A 87 -7.94 -2.91 11.19
CA TYR A 87 -7.83 -2.89 9.71
C TYR A 87 -7.80 -4.30 9.12
N VAL A 88 -7.19 -5.26 9.83
CA VAL A 88 -7.25 -6.68 9.44
C VAL A 88 -8.68 -7.21 9.53
N ASP A 89 -9.42 -6.87 10.58
CA ASP A 89 -10.82 -7.26 10.74
C ASP A 89 -11.71 -6.62 9.67
N ASP A 90 -11.46 -5.36 9.32
CA ASP A 90 -12.13 -4.67 8.23
C ASP A 90 -11.83 -5.33 6.86
N ALA A 91 -10.58 -5.73 6.62
CA ALA A 91 -10.21 -6.42 5.40
C ALA A 91 -10.87 -7.81 5.28
N VAL A 92 -10.98 -8.53 6.39
CA VAL A 92 -11.75 -9.80 6.44
C VAL A 92 -13.22 -9.55 6.10
N PHE A 93 -13.85 -8.58 6.75
CA PHE A 93 -15.23 -8.20 6.46
C PHE A 93 -15.41 -7.83 4.98
N MET A 94 -14.51 -7.00 4.45
CA MET A 94 -14.57 -6.57 3.06
C MET A 94 -14.44 -7.75 2.08
N LEU A 95 -13.54 -8.70 2.34
CA LEU A 95 -13.40 -9.92 1.53
C LEU A 95 -14.68 -10.78 1.59
N GLU A 96 -15.29 -10.98 2.76
CA GLU A 96 -16.57 -11.71 2.90
C GLU A 96 -17.70 -11.00 2.16
N TYR A 97 -17.80 -9.68 2.29
CA TYR A 97 -18.77 -8.88 1.57
C TYR A 97 -18.61 -9.01 0.04
N LEU A 98 -17.39 -8.85 -0.47
CA LEU A 98 -17.11 -8.88 -1.90
C LEU A 98 -17.30 -10.28 -2.50
N THR A 99 -16.87 -11.33 -1.80
CA THR A 99 -17.08 -12.72 -2.26
C THR A 99 -18.56 -13.04 -2.34
N GLY A 100 -19.35 -12.65 -1.36
CA GLY A 100 -20.82 -12.79 -1.38
C GLY A 100 -21.47 -11.95 -2.48
N LYS A 101 -21.10 -10.67 -2.61
CA LYS A 101 -21.67 -9.74 -3.60
C LYS A 101 -21.43 -10.16 -5.04
N PHE A 102 -20.22 -10.62 -5.35
CA PHE A 102 -19.85 -11.03 -6.71
C PHE A 102 -20.01 -12.53 -6.99
N GLY A 103 -20.40 -13.32 -6.01
CA GLY A 103 -20.61 -14.76 -6.15
C GLY A 103 -19.33 -15.54 -6.41
N VAL A 104 -18.16 -15.02 -5.95
CA VAL A 104 -16.86 -15.68 -6.08
C VAL A 104 -16.45 -16.33 -4.76
N ARG A 105 -15.74 -17.45 -4.82
CA ARG A 105 -15.30 -18.16 -3.61
C ARG A 105 -14.16 -17.43 -2.88
N LYS A 106 -13.27 -16.80 -3.64
CA LYS A 106 -12.07 -16.15 -3.17
C LYS A 106 -11.81 -14.89 -4.00
N ALA A 107 -11.17 -13.91 -3.40
CA ALA A 107 -10.69 -12.71 -4.10
C ALA A 107 -9.16 -12.66 -4.10
N VAL A 108 -8.60 -11.93 -5.04
CA VAL A 108 -7.18 -11.51 -5.01
C VAL A 108 -7.04 -10.33 -4.05
N LEU A 109 -6.03 -10.35 -3.22
CA LEU A 109 -5.72 -9.30 -2.27
C LEU A 109 -4.39 -8.64 -2.64
N VAL A 110 -4.42 -7.38 -3.06
CA VAL A 110 -3.22 -6.59 -3.39
C VAL A 110 -2.98 -5.58 -2.28
N GLY A 111 -1.80 -5.60 -1.67
CA GLY A 111 -1.44 -4.67 -0.60
C GLY A 111 -0.17 -3.89 -0.88
N HIS A 112 -0.26 -2.56 -0.93
CA HIS A 112 0.87 -1.67 -1.10
C HIS A 112 1.34 -1.09 0.23
N SER A 113 2.65 -1.17 0.54
CA SER A 113 3.24 -0.51 1.72
C SER A 113 2.52 -0.87 3.03
N TRP A 114 1.88 0.07 3.72
CA TRP A 114 0.96 -0.18 4.83
C TRP A 114 -0.07 -1.27 4.51
N GLY A 115 -0.67 -1.22 3.33
CA GLY A 115 -1.61 -2.25 2.86
C GLY A 115 -0.99 -3.65 2.81
N SER A 116 0.32 -3.77 2.67
CA SER A 116 1.00 -5.07 2.71
C SER A 116 1.09 -5.66 4.13
N ILE A 117 1.09 -4.82 5.17
CA ILE A 117 0.96 -5.28 6.57
C ILE A 117 -0.42 -5.92 6.75
N VAL A 118 -1.47 -5.15 6.44
CA VAL A 118 -2.86 -5.62 6.54
C VAL A 118 -3.05 -6.87 5.68
N GLY A 119 -2.50 -6.88 4.45
CA GLY A 119 -2.61 -7.98 3.50
C GLY A 119 -2.01 -9.30 4.01
N VAL A 120 -0.77 -9.28 4.52
CA VAL A 120 -0.11 -10.48 5.09
C VAL A 120 -0.86 -11.00 6.31
N LEU A 121 -1.28 -10.10 7.22
CA LEU A 121 -2.01 -10.48 8.42
C LEU A 121 -3.39 -11.05 8.09
N THR A 122 -4.09 -10.48 7.08
CA THR A 122 -5.36 -10.99 6.59
C THR A 122 -5.19 -12.36 5.91
N ALA A 123 -4.14 -12.54 5.10
CA ALA A 123 -3.83 -13.80 4.45
C ALA A 123 -3.50 -14.92 5.45
N ALA A 124 -2.82 -14.59 6.54
CA ALA A 124 -2.57 -15.53 7.63
C ALA A 124 -3.84 -15.88 8.41
N LYS A 125 -4.77 -14.92 8.59
CA LYS A 125 -6.00 -15.08 9.35
C LYS A 125 -7.11 -15.80 8.58
N ARG A 126 -7.30 -15.48 7.29
CA ARG A 126 -8.39 -15.99 6.44
C ARG A 126 -7.92 -16.41 5.04
N PRO A 127 -7.04 -17.43 4.96
CA PRO A 127 -6.56 -17.95 3.68
C PRO A 127 -7.67 -18.54 2.80
N ASP A 128 -8.79 -18.89 3.41
CA ASP A 128 -9.98 -19.41 2.73
C ASP A 128 -10.68 -18.38 1.83
N LEU A 129 -10.49 -17.07 2.07
CA LEU A 129 -11.07 -15.96 1.30
C LEU A 129 -10.15 -15.44 0.18
N ILE A 130 -8.88 -15.85 0.15
CA ILE A 130 -7.86 -15.25 -0.72
C ILE A 130 -7.38 -16.26 -1.73
N SER A 131 -7.46 -15.92 -3.03
CA SER A 131 -6.94 -16.75 -4.12
C SER A 131 -5.43 -16.52 -4.35
N VAL A 132 -5.00 -15.26 -4.26
CA VAL A 132 -3.59 -14.83 -4.37
C VAL A 132 -3.41 -13.62 -3.48
N TYR A 133 -2.34 -13.58 -2.70
CA TYR A 133 -1.84 -12.36 -2.08
C TYR A 133 -0.74 -11.74 -2.94
N VAL A 134 -0.87 -10.47 -3.28
CA VAL A 134 0.15 -9.68 -3.97
C VAL A 134 0.63 -8.58 -3.03
N GLY A 135 1.92 -8.60 -2.68
CA GLY A 135 2.56 -7.54 -1.91
C GLY A 135 3.36 -6.61 -2.83
N GLU A 136 3.13 -5.32 -2.71
CA GLU A 136 3.88 -4.27 -3.40
C GLU A 136 4.56 -3.37 -2.39
N GLY A 137 5.85 -3.06 -2.60
CA GLY A 137 6.59 -2.32 -1.58
C GLY A 137 6.43 -3.00 -0.21
N GLN A 138 6.73 -4.30 -0.14
CA GLN A 138 6.39 -5.18 0.98
C GLN A 138 7.09 -4.77 2.26
N PHE A 139 6.31 -4.38 3.26
CA PHE A 139 6.77 -4.16 4.62
C PHE A 139 6.99 -5.48 5.36
N VAL A 140 8.02 -5.55 6.22
CA VAL A 140 8.33 -6.78 6.98
C VAL A 140 8.54 -6.52 8.46
N ASP A 141 9.41 -5.59 8.83
CA ASP A 141 9.92 -5.42 10.19
C ASP A 141 10.13 -3.94 10.49
N GLY A 142 9.29 -3.36 11.36
CA GLY A 142 9.17 -1.92 11.48
C GLY A 142 10.41 -1.18 11.93
N ASP A 143 11.05 -1.62 13.02
CA ASP A 143 12.27 -0.99 13.51
C ASP A 143 13.43 -1.13 12.51
N ARG A 144 13.66 -2.33 11.98
CA ARG A 144 14.68 -2.56 10.96
C ARG A 144 14.42 -1.79 9.68
N ASN A 145 13.15 -1.68 9.29
CA ASN A 145 12.72 -0.87 8.14
C ASN A 145 13.15 0.58 8.32
N GLU A 146 12.83 1.16 9.47
CA GLU A 146 13.17 2.56 9.75
C GLU A 146 14.68 2.78 9.88
N GLU A 147 15.40 1.86 10.51
CA GLU A 147 16.86 1.92 10.65
C GLU A 147 17.55 1.87 9.29
N GLU A 148 17.18 0.94 8.41
CA GLU A 148 17.79 0.80 7.08
C GLU A 148 17.44 1.99 6.18
N SER A 149 16.18 2.45 6.21
CA SER A 149 15.72 3.64 5.49
C SER A 149 16.48 4.91 5.94
N TYR A 150 16.65 5.08 7.25
CA TYR A 150 17.42 6.20 7.81
C TYR A 150 18.89 6.12 7.41
N ARG A 151 19.52 4.96 7.52
CA ARG A 151 20.94 4.75 7.14
C ARG A 151 21.16 5.12 5.67
N PHE A 152 20.29 4.68 4.77
CA PHE A 152 20.33 5.07 3.36
C PHE A 152 20.33 6.60 3.21
N CYS A 153 19.40 7.29 3.87
CA CYS A 153 19.33 8.75 3.79
C CYS A 153 20.59 9.44 4.30
N LEU A 154 21.15 8.94 5.39
CA LEU A 154 22.37 9.51 5.99
C LEU A 154 23.61 9.32 5.08
N GLU A 155 23.76 8.12 4.50
CA GLU A 155 24.85 7.81 3.56
C GLU A 155 24.73 8.63 2.27
N GLU A 156 23.51 8.76 1.71
CA GLU A 156 23.26 9.56 0.52
C GLU A 156 23.48 11.06 0.76
N ALA A 157 23.07 11.59 1.90
CA ALA A 157 23.33 12.96 2.27
C ALA A 157 24.85 13.23 2.35
N LYS A 158 25.59 12.32 2.94
CA LYS A 158 27.07 12.40 3.02
C LYS A 158 27.70 12.32 1.63
N ARG A 159 27.30 11.33 0.81
CA ARG A 159 27.82 11.10 -0.55
C ARG A 159 27.58 12.29 -1.48
N ARG A 160 26.44 12.93 -1.35
CA ARG A 160 26.03 14.12 -2.16
C ARG A 160 26.57 15.44 -1.61
N GLY A 161 27.21 15.44 -0.45
CA GLY A 161 27.68 16.67 0.22
C GLY A 161 26.55 17.56 0.72
N ASP A 162 25.35 17.01 0.94
CA ASP A 162 24.19 17.73 1.48
C ASP A 162 24.34 17.91 3.00
N ARG A 163 25.20 18.87 3.37
CA ARG A 163 25.54 19.15 4.78
C ARG A 163 24.32 19.51 5.62
N LYS A 164 23.33 20.19 5.01
CA LYS A 164 22.11 20.63 5.71
C LYS A 164 21.24 19.42 6.06
N ALA A 165 20.97 18.55 5.08
CA ALA A 165 20.20 17.34 5.31
C ALA A 165 20.93 16.40 6.27
N TYR A 166 22.25 16.22 6.11
CA TYR A 166 23.05 15.38 6.99
C TYR A 166 22.96 15.81 8.46
N ALA A 167 23.12 17.12 8.73
CA ALA A 167 23.00 17.66 10.09
C ALA A 167 21.57 17.51 10.66
N ALA A 168 20.54 17.69 9.82
CA ALA A 168 19.15 17.52 10.23
C ALA A 168 18.83 16.05 10.57
N LEU A 169 19.31 15.10 9.75
CA LEU A 169 19.17 13.67 9.98
C LEU A 169 19.85 13.24 11.29
N LEU A 170 21.08 13.67 11.55
CA LEU A 170 21.78 13.37 12.80
C LEU A 170 21.02 13.86 14.04
N LYS A 171 20.39 15.04 13.96
CA LYS A 171 19.61 15.59 15.06
C LYS A 171 18.31 14.80 15.32
N GLY A 172 17.71 14.23 14.28
CA GLY A 172 16.45 13.52 14.32
C GLY A 172 16.60 12.01 14.13
N ALA A 173 17.75 11.42 14.53
CA ALA A 173 17.99 10.00 14.37
C ALA A 173 16.94 9.14 15.10
N PRO A 174 16.43 8.08 14.50
CA PRO A 174 15.52 7.15 15.19
C PRO A 174 16.29 6.32 16.21
N GLU A 175 15.61 5.94 17.28
CA GLU A 175 16.06 4.96 18.25
C GLU A 175 15.10 3.76 18.21
N ASN A 176 15.62 2.56 17.94
CA ASN A 176 14.81 1.34 17.75
C ASN A 176 13.65 1.57 16.75
N GLY A 177 13.93 2.23 15.62
CA GLY A 177 12.96 2.55 14.59
C GLY A 177 12.00 3.71 14.90
N ALA A 178 12.02 4.26 16.12
CA ALA A 178 11.16 5.37 16.53
C ALA A 178 11.87 6.71 16.36
N TYR A 179 11.27 7.64 15.62
CA TYR A 179 11.74 9.02 15.51
C TYR A 179 11.35 9.83 16.73
N PRO A 180 12.19 10.79 17.17
CA PRO A 180 11.91 11.61 18.34
C PRO A 180 10.66 12.49 18.18
N ASP A 181 10.31 12.85 16.98
CA ASP A 181 9.11 13.63 16.63
C ASP A 181 8.75 13.47 15.13
N ASN A 182 7.52 13.85 14.78
CA ASN A 182 7.02 13.82 13.40
C ASN A 182 7.86 14.65 12.43
N LYS A 183 8.46 15.76 12.89
CA LYS A 183 9.29 16.60 12.04
C LYS A 183 10.55 15.87 11.62
N SER A 184 11.17 15.11 12.52
CA SER A 184 12.34 14.29 12.25
C SER A 184 12.00 13.16 11.26
N MET A 185 10.88 12.48 11.45
CA MET A 185 10.38 11.48 10.51
C MET A 185 10.13 12.09 9.11
N MET A 186 9.41 13.20 9.03
CA MET A 186 9.13 13.88 7.75
C MET A 186 10.40 14.41 7.07
N THR A 187 11.40 14.81 7.85
CA THR A 187 12.72 15.21 7.31
C THR A 187 13.41 14.01 6.65
N GLN A 188 13.36 12.84 7.28
CA GLN A 188 13.91 11.63 6.71
C GLN A 188 13.13 11.21 5.44
N ARG A 189 11.79 11.26 5.45
CA ARG A 189 10.95 10.93 4.28
C ARG A 189 11.20 11.88 3.09
N ASP A 190 11.40 13.18 3.35
CA ASP A 190 11.79 14.14 2.31
C ASP A 190 13.17 13.81 1.73
N CYS A 191 14.14 13.47 2.56
CA CYS A 191 15.46 13.02 2.12
C CYS A 191 15.36 11.73 1.30
N LEU A 192 14.58 10.75 1.77
CA LEU A 192 14.35 9.48 1.08
C LEU A 192 13.81 9.70 -0.33
N SER A 193 12.79 10.55 -0.45
CA SER A 193 12.19 10.90 -1.74
C SER A 193 13.18 11.62 -2.66
N ARG A 194 13.91 12.62 -2.16
CA ARG A 194 14.91 13.38 -2.94
C ARG A 194 16.10 12.53 -3.37
N TYR A 195 16.42 11.51 -2.62
CA TYR A 195 17.58 10.66 -2.90
C TYR A 195 17.24 9.41 -3.73
N GLY A 196 15.96 9.21 -4.07
CA GLY A 196 15.52 8.15 -4.96
C GLY A 196 15.18 6.84 -4.25
N GLY A 197 15.04 6.85 -2.92
CA GLY A 197 14.69 5.67 -2.13
C GLY A 197 13.19 5.44 -1.94
N ALA A 198 12.36 6.46 -2.25
CA ALA A 198 10.90 6.32 -2.27
C ALA A 198 10.34 6.36 -3.71
N ILE A 199 10.89 7.22 -4.56
CA ILE A 199 10.61 7.30 -6.01
C ILE A 199 11.96 7.38 -6.72
N TYR A 200 12.32 6.39 -7.51
CA TYR A 200 13.68 6.20 -8.01
C TYR A 200 14.19 7.34 -8.90
N LYS A 201 13.41 7.71 -9.90
CA LYS A 201 13.75 8.82 -10.83
C LYS A 201 13.02 10.12 -10.51
N GLY A 202 12.25 10.14 -9.42
CA GLY A 202 11.49 11.30 -8.99
C GLY A 202 12.41 12.39 -8.43
N LYS A 203 12.24 13.61 -8.94
CA LYS A 203 12.92 14.83 -8.40
C LYS A 203 11.96 15.66 -7.55
N GLN A 204 10.74 15.20 -7.34
CA GLN A 204 9.69 15.92 -6.62
C GLN A 204 9.71 15.50 -5.16
N GLY A 205 9.60 16.48 -4.25
CA GLY A 205 9.41 16.16 -2.83
C GLY A 205 8.08 15.43 -2.58
N LEU A 206 8.02 14.71 -1.46
CA LEU A 206 6.88 13.86 -1.07
C LEU A 206 5.52 14.54 -1.23
N VAL A 207 5.37 15.77 -0.71
CA VAL A 207 4.09 16.52 -0.73
C VAL A 207 3.61 16.78 -2.16
N LYS A 208 4.51 17.20 -3.05
CA LYS A 208 4.15 17.48 -4.45
C LYS A 208 3.81 16.21 -5.21
N GLY A 209 4.53 15.12 -4.95
CA GLY A 209 4.30 13.81 -5.56
C GLY A 209 2.91 13.25 -5.22
N LEU A 210 2.44 13.44 -3.99
CA LEU A 210 1.12 13.00 -3.55
C LEU A 210 -0.01 13.94 -3.97
N LEU A 211 0.16 15.26 -3.84
CA LEU A 211 -0.91 16.23 -4.02
C LEU A 211 -1.27 16.45 -5.49
N MET A 212 -0.28 16.49 -6.39
CA MET A 212 -0.55 16.80 -7.80
C MET A 212 -1.44 15.76 -8.52
N PRO A 213 -1.27 14.45 -8.33
CA PRO A 213 -2.20 13.46 -8.88
C PRO A 213 -3.61 13.61 -8.33
N LEU A 214 -3.77 13.89 -7.03
CA LEU A 214 -5.07 14.11 -6.39
C LEU A 214 -5.83 15.32 -6.97
N LEU A 215 -5.14 16.42 -7.25
CA LEU A 215 -5.76 17.61 -7.85
C LEU A 215 -6.19 17.42 -9.31
N LYS A 216 -5.64 16.43 -10.00
CA LYS A 216 -5.94 16.13 -11.40
C LYS A 216 -6.96 15.02 -11.60
N THR A 217 -7.29 14.27 -10.55
CA THR A 217 -8.23 13.16 -10.65
C THR A 217 -9.68 13.62 -10.61
N LYS A 218 -10.58 12.80 -11.17
CA LYS A 218 -12.04 12.93 -11.03
C LYS A 218 -12.58 12.04 -9.89
N GLU A 219 -11.75 11.21 -9.28
CA GLU A 219 -12.16 10.26 -8.24
C GLU A 219 -12.43 10.94 -6.89
N TYR A 220 -11.84 12.11 -6.66
CA TYR A 220 -12.00 12.91 -5.44
C TYR A 220 -12.42 14.34 -5.77
N SER A 221 -13.47 14.82 -5.13
CA SER A 221 -13.81 16.25 -5.11
C SER A 221 -12.82 17.03 -4.24
N LEU A 222 -12.84 18.36 -4.31
CA LEU A 222 -12.01 19.21 -3.42
C LEU A 222 -12.29 18.92 -1.94
N GLY A 223 -13.56 18.67 -1.58
CA GLY A 223 -13.95 18.28 -0.23
C GLY A 223 -13.36 16.94 0.18
N ASP A 224 -13.30 15.95 -0.73
CA ASP A 224 -12.69 14.65 -0.48
C ASP A 224 -11.16 14.75 -0.36
N ILE A 225 -10.50 15.65 -1.10
CA ILE A 225 -9.06 15.91 -0.97
C ILE A 225 -8.74 16.49 0.43
N ILE A 226 -9.60 17.35 0.96
CA ILE A 226 -9.45 17.85 2.33
C ILE A 226 -9.58 16.71 3.34
N LYS A 227 -10.60 15.84 3.19
CA LYS A 227 -10.77 14.65 4.03
C LYS A 227 -9.58 13.70 3.94
N TYR A 228 -9.10 13.46 2.72
CA TYR A 228 -7.89 12.66 2.46
C TYR A 228 -6.70 13.21 3.25
N ALA A 229 -6.40 14.50 3.12
CA ALA A 229 -5.28 15.13 3.82
C ALA A 229 -5.43 15.06 5.36
N GLN A 230 -6.65 15.27 5.86
CA GLN A 230 -6.95 15.18 7.29
C GLN A 230 -6.79 13.74 7.82
N GLY A 231 -7.29 12.76 7.08
CA GLY A 231 -7.18 11.34 7.42
C GLY A 231 -5.74 10.86 7.39
N ALA A 232 -5.03 11.10 6.29
CA ALA A 232 -3.63 10.69 6.13
C ALA A 232 -2.73 11.29 7.21
N THR A 233 -2.88 12.59 7.51
CA THR A 233 -2.10 13.26 8.56
C THR A 233 -2.41 12.66 9.93
N TYR A 234 -3.69 12.51 10.27
CA TYR A 234 -4.09 11.98 11.58
C TYR A 234 -3.64 10.53 11.77
N LEU A 235 -3.94 9.65 10.80
CA LEU A 235 -3.62 8.23 10.91
C LEU A 235 -2.11 7.98 10.95
N THR A 236 -1.33 8.70 10.16
CA THR A 236 0.13 8.60 10.21
C THR A 236 0.66 9.02 11.59
N ASP A 237 0.09 10.07 12.17
CA ASP A 237 0.52 10.55 13.50
C ASP A 237 0.22 9.53 14.61
N VAL A 238 -1.03 9.05 14.68
CA VAL A 238 -1.47 8.24 15.82
C VAL A 238 -1.16 6.75 15.70
N MET A 239 -1.02 6.22 14.47
CA MET A 239 -0.80 4.79 14.23
C MET A 239 0.67 4.43 14.02
N TRP A 240 1.57 5.42 13.83
CA TRP A 240 2.95 5.15 13.46
C TRP A 240 3.66 4.20 14.43
N HIS A 241 3.40 4.35 15.73
CA HIS A 241 3.95 3.47 16.75
C HIS A 241 3.49 2.00 16.57
N ASP A 242 2.21 1.78 16.27
CA ASP A 242 1.66 0.44 16.01
C ASP A 242 2.20 -0.14 14.69
N VAL A 243 2.37 0.68 13.67
CA VAL A 243 3.01 0.29 12.39
C VAL A 243 4.45 -0.18 12.61
N VAL A 244 5.26 0.61 13.31
CA VAL A 244 6.68 0.28 13.58
C VAL A 244 6.79 -0.94 14.50
N ALA A 245 5.79 -1.22 15.33
CA ALA A 245 5.76 -2.41 16.18
C ALA A 245 5.51 -3.72 15.40
N GLN A 246 5.10 -3.67 14.13
CA GLN A 246 4.80 -4.87 13.35
C GLN A 246 6.06 -5.68 13.03
N ARG A 247 5.95 -7.02 13.15
CA ARG A 247 7.03 -8.00 12.95
C ARG A 247 6.56 -9.14 12.08
N LEU A 248 6.31 -8.85 10.78
CA LEU A 248 5.84 -9.86 9.82
C LEU A 248 6.91 -10.90 9.51
N GLY A 249 8.18 -10.59 9.76
CA GLY A 249 9.29 -11.54 9.67
C GLY A 249 9.12 -12.79 10.55
N GLY A 250 8.22 -12.76 11.55
CA GLY A 250 7.81 -13.92 12.34
C GLY A 250 6.84 -14.87 11.61
N ILE A 251 6.13 -14.40 10.58
CA ILE A 251 5.22 -15.20 9.76
C ILE A 251 6.07 -15.98 8.75
N LYS A 252 6.22 -17.28 8.98
CA LYS A 252 7.04 -18.18 8.16
C LYS A 252 6.24 -18.98 7.15
N LYS A 253 4.91 -18.98 7.25
CA LYS A 253 4.01 -19.72 6.37
C LYS A 253 2.77 -18.92 6.06
N LEU A 254 2.35 -18.95 4.79
CA LEU A 254 1.04 -18.50 4.33
C LEU A 254 0.41 -19.63 3.49
N ASP A 255 -0.84 -19.96 3.77
CA ASP A 255 -1.57 -21.03 3.04
C ASP A 255 -2.27 -20.49 1.77
N VAL A 256 -1.71 -19.42 1.18
CA VAL A 256 -2.14 -18.80 -0.07
C VAL A 256 -0.95 -18.60 -1.01
N PRO A 257 -1.15 -18.60 -2.33
CA PRO A 257 -0.13 -18.14 -3.29
C PRO A 257 0.32 -16.71 -2.99
N VAL A 258 1.62 -16.44 -3.08
CA VAL A 258 2.23 -15.14 -2.79
C VAL A 258 3.02 -14.63 -3.99
N VAL A 259 2.67 -13.44 -4.45
CA VAL A 259 3.42 -12.69 -5.48
C VAL A 259 3.95 -11.42 -4.83
N ILE A 260 5.23 -11.12 -5.00
CA ILE A 260 5.81 -9.85 -4.55
C ILE A 260 6.29 -9.05 -5.76
N THR A 261 5.80 -7.83 -5.90
CA THR A 261 6.26 -6.82 -6.85
C THR A 261 7.08 -5.78 -6.09
N GLN A 262 8.39 -5.76 -6.30
CA GLN A 262 9.31 -4.94 -5.50
C GLN A 262 10.22 -4.11 -6.36
N GLY A 263 10.29 -2.81 -6.08
CA GLY A 263 11.27 -1.94 -6.71
C GLY A 263 12.69 -2.24 -6.24
N ARG A 264 13.64 -2.20 -7.19
CA ARG A 264 15.06 -2.45 -6.89
C ARG A 264 15.65 -1.44 -5.92
N HIS A 265 15.15 -0.20 -5.98
CA HIS A 265 15.65 0.96 -5.25
C HIS A 265 14.77 1.34 -4.05
N ASP A 266 13.89 0.43 -3.61
CA ASP A 266 13.03 0.69 -2.46
C ASP A 266 13.82 0.67 -1.15
N TYR A 267 13.91 1.83 -0.52
CA TYR A 267 14.41 2.06 0.82
C TYR A 267 13.34 2.64 1.75
N ASN A 268 12.10 2.77 1.27
CA ASN A 268 10.95 3.09 2.12
C ASN A 268 10.48 1.85 2.89
N THR A 269 10.36 0.72 2.17
CA THR A 269 10.28 -0.63 2.70
C THR A 269 11.44 -1.44 2.12
N PRO A 270 12.61 -1.43 2.77
CA PRO A 270 13.85 -1.87 2.14
C PRO A 270 13.75 -3.23 1.47
N SER A 271 14.02 -3.28 0.17
CA SER A 271 13.88 -4.48 -0.66
C SER A 271 14.67 -5.67 -0.12
N ALA A 272 15.79 -5.43 0.55
CA ALA A 272 16.59 -6.48 1.16
C ALA A 272 15.84 -7.21 2.28
N LEU A 273 15.09 -6.48 3.11
CA LEU A 273 14.28 -7.06 4.18
C LEU A 273 13.10 -7.86 3.60
N ALA A 274 12.41 -7.29 2.64
CA ALA A 274 11.29 -7.95 1.95
C ALA A 274 11.76 -9.24 1.25
N LYS A 275 12.93 -9.21 0.57
CA LYS A 275 13.49 -10.37 -0.12
C LYS A 275 13.90 -11.48 0.86
N ALA A 276 14.55 -11.12 1.95
CA ALA A 276 14.96 -12.09 2.96
C ALA A 276 13.75 -12.79 3.62
N TRP A 277 12.68 -12.04 3.90
CA TRP A 277 11.43 -12.63 4.40
C TRP A 277 10.80 -13.55 3.36
N PHE A 278 10.66 -13.07 2.12
CA PHE A 278 10.07 -13.86 1.03
C PHE A 278 10.83 -15.17 0.79
N ASP A 279 12.16 -15.16 0.83
CA ASP A 279 12.97 -16.37 0.63
C ASP A 279 12.72 -17.41 1.72
N ALA A 280 12.53 -16.95 2.96
CA ALA A 280 12.27 -17.79 4.13
C ALA A 280 10.79 -18.20 4.29
N LEU A 281 9.86 -17.57 3.55
CA LEU A 281 8.43 -17.84 3.62
C LEU A 281 8.12 -19.20 2.95
N ASP A 282 7.28 -20.01 3.58
CA ASP A 282 6.62 -21.18 2.98
C ASP A 282 5.24 -20.79 2.45
N ALA A 283 4.98 -21.05 1.18
CA ALA A 283 3.68 -20.80 0.55
C ALA A 283 3.48 -21.72 -0.67
N PRO A 284 2.20 -22.06 -1.03
CA PRO A 284 1.90 -22.99 -2.12
C PRO A 284 2.52 -22.61 -3.47
N VAL A 285 2.52 -21.32 -3.76
CA VAL A 285 3.18 -20.71 -4.93
C VAL A 285 3.89 -19.45 -4.48
N LYS A 286 5.10 -19.22 -4.94
CA LYS A 286 5.89 -18.04 -4.62
C LYS A 286 6.45 -17.43 -5.89
N LYS A 287 6.18 -16.15 -6.12
CA LYS A 287 6.71 -15.37 -7.23
C LYS A 287 7.29 -14.06 -6.73
N TRP A 288 8.51 -13.77 -7.15
CA TRP A 288 9.17 -12.50 -6.89
C TRP A 288 9.47 -11.81 -8.20
N VAL A 289 8.99 -10.59 -8.38
CA VAL A 289 9.21 -9.79 -9.58
C VAL A 289 9.92 -8.49 -9.22
N TRP A 290 11.12 -8.31 -9.78
CA TRP A 290 11.85 -7.07 -9.65
C TRP A 290 11.38 -6.02 -10.65
N PHE A 291 11.23 -4.80 -10.16
CA PHE A 291 11.04 -3.60 -10.93
C PHE A 291 12.33 -2.79 -10.86
N GLU A 292 13.13 -2.89 -11.93
CA GLU A 292 14.52 -2.42 -11.95
C GLU A 292 14.64 -0.89 -11.98
N GLU A 293 13.60 -0.20 -12.48
CA GLU A 293 13.55 1.26 -12.60
C GLU A 293 12.63 1.90 -11.55
N SER A 294 12.29 1.15 -10.49
CA SER A 294 11.36 1.57 -9.45
C SER A 294 11.98 1.53 -8.06
N ALA A 295 11.46 2.39 -7.17
CA ALA A 295 11.64 2.31 -5.74
C ALA A 295 10.38 1.76 -5.06
N HIS A 296 9.64 2.58 -4.31
CA HIS A 296 8.56 2.11 -3.43
C HIS A 296 7.23 1.82 -4.14
N SER A 297 7.00 2.40 -5.31
CA SER A 297 5.73 2.33 -6.01
C SER A 297 5.90 1.85 -7.45
N PRO A 298 6.18 0.56 -7.69
CA PRO A 298 6.26 -0.02 -9.03
C PRO A 298 5.04 0.25 -9.91
N ASP A 299 3.85 0.31 -9.33
CA ASP A 299 2.59 0.67 -9.99
C ASP A 299 2.63 2.06 -10.62
N VAL A 300 3.29 3.01 -9.98
CA VAL A 300 3.42 4.40 -10.46
C VAL A 300 4.65 4.59 -11.35
N GLU A 301 5.75 3.87 -11.07
CA GLU A 301 7.04 4.10 -11.70
C GLU A 301 7.25 3.27 -12.97
N GLU A 302 6.68 2.05 -13.04
CA GLU A 302 6.67 1.16 -14.20
C GLU A 302 5.25 0.63 -14.47
N PRO A 303 4.24 1.49 -14.70
CA PRO A 303 2.82 1.13 -14.66
C PRO A 303 2.43 0.05 -15.67
N GLU A 304 2.89 0.13 -16.91
CA GLU A 304 2.57 -0.84 -17.95
C GLU A 304 3.14 -2.24 -17.65
N LYS A 305 4.34 -2.29 -17.07
CA LYS A 305 4.94 -3.55 -16.61
C LYS A 305 4.18 -4.11 -15.42
N TRP A 306 3.78 -3.24 -14.49
CA TRP A 306 3.05 -3.65 -13.30
C TRP A 306 1.69 -4.25 -13.65
N SER A 307 0.86 -3.59 -14.47
CA SER A 307 -0.42 -4.13 -14.96
C SER A 307 -0.24 -5.49 -15.62
N ARG A 308 0.72 -5.60 -16.54
CA ARG A 308 0.98 -6.85 -17.24
C ARG A 308 1.37 -7.97 -16.27
N VAL A 309 2.34 -7.73 -15.39
CA VAL A 309 2.80 -8.72 -14.40
C VAL A 309 1.66 -9.16 -13.49
N LEU A 310 0.85 -8.19 -13.00
CA LEU A 310 -0.28 -8.50 -12.14
C LEU A 310 -1.28 -9.41 -12.85
N ALA A 311 -1.65 -9.05 -14.10
CA ALA A 311 -2.58 -9.86 -14.90
C ALA A 311 -2.03 -11.26 -15.19
N GLU A 312 -0.77 -11.38 -15.62
CA GLU A 312 -0.13 -12.64 -15.99
C GLU A 312 0.00 -13.59 -14.78
N GLU A 313 0.52 -13.09 -13.65
CA GLU A 313 0.76 -13.93 -12.47
C GLU A 313 -0.56 -14.35 -11.79
N ILE A 314 -1.54 -13.44 -11.71
CA ILE A 314 -2.85 -13.81 -11.16
C ILE A 314 -3.53 -14.86 -12.05
N SER A 315 -3.58 -14.64 -13.37
CA SER A 315 -4.20 -15.58 -14.30
C SER A 315 -3.50 -16.95 -14.29
N ALA A 316 -2.16 -16.97 -14.25
CA ALA A 316 -1.40 -18.22 -14.18
C ALA A 316 -1.69 -19.03 -12.89
N ILE A 317 -1.93 -18.35 -11.77
CA ILE A 317 -2.19 -19.00 -10.47
C ILE A 317 -3.66 -19.40 -10.33
N THR A 318 -4.61 -18.58 -10.80
CA THR A 318 -6.04 -18.79 -10.61
C THR A 318 -6.70 -19.58 -11.75
N GLY A 319 -6.05 -19.66 -12.90
CA GLY A 319 -6.63 -20.26 -14.12
C GLY A 319 -7.68 -19.37 -14.80
N ALA A 320 -7.69 -18.07 -14.49
CA ALA A 320 -8.68 -17.10 -14.98
C ALA A 320 -8.15 -16.29 -16.19
#